data_e8dff5e314da8d16171d4b2781fd89e1
#
_entry.id   e8dff5e314da8d16171d4b2781fd89e1
#
_cell.length_a   1.000
_cell.length_b   1.000
_cell.length_c   1.000
_cell.angle_alpha   90.00
_cell.angle_beta   90.00
_cell.angle_gamma   90.00
#
_symmetry.space_group_name_H-M   'P 1'
#
loop_
_entity.id
_entity.type
_entity.pdbx_description
1 polymer ?
#
loop_
_entity_poly.entity_id
_entity_poly.type
_entity_poly.pdbx_seq_one_letter_code
_entity_poly.pdbx_strand_id
1 'polypeptide(L)'
;MGRADTPVRKLFNYGTDHYGDKLPPIVYIQTVVGRTDDGGTAVKGIFAGEGHDVFQAAADLAYRVNFEMVPRPFQKCVVYLDPDEFQSTWLGNKAIYRTRMAMADGGELVILAPGVKEFGEDAGNDAVIRKYGYHGTEATLAAVRENADLQESLGAAAHLIHGSSEGRFTITYAPGHLTKEEIERAGFRYGDLQELTARYNPAVLHDGFQTMPDGEEIFYISNPAIGLWAVPERFGCDKV
;
A
#
# COMPACT_ATOMS: atom_id res chain seq x y z
N MET A 1 -8.26 -1.85 -4.18
CA MET A 1 -7.37 -0.94 -4.91
C MET A 1 -7.21 -1.37 -6.34
N GLY A 2 -6.78 -0.48 -7.24
CA GLY A 2 -6.59 -0.79 -8.65
C GLY A 2 -7.87 -0.86 -9.49
N ARG A 3 -9.02 -0.47 -8.94
CA ARG A 3 -10.30 -0.40 -9.65
C ARG A 3 -10.86 1.02 -9.65
N ALA A 4 -11.37 1.47 -10.80
CA ALA A 4 -11.99 2.79 -10.95
C ALA A 4 -13.44 2.82 -10.48
N ASP A 5 -14.14 1.68 -10.40
CA ASP A 5 -15.56 1.53 -10.13
C ASP A 5 -15.91 1.17 -8.67
N THR A 6 -15.11 1.64 -7.73
CA THR A 6 -15.31 1.36 -6.29
C THR A 6 -16.58 2.02 -5.74
N PRO A 7 -17.17 1.50 -4.63
CA PRO A 7 -18.29 2.16 -3.95
C PRO A 7 -17.98 3.60 -3.55
N VAL A 8 -16.75 3.89 -3.11
CA VAL A 8 -16.30 5.25 -2.76
C VAL A 8 -16.33 6.14 -4.00
N ARG A 9 -15.83 5.66 -5.15
CA ARG A 9 -15.87 6.44 -6.40
C ARG A 9 -17.31 6.71 -6.83
N LYS A 10 -18.21 5.75 -6.71
CA LYS A 10 -19.64 5.93 -7.01
C LYS A 10 -20.28 7.00 -6.12
N LEU A 11 -19.89 7.08 -4.84
CA LEU A 11 -20.35 8.14 -3.94
C LEU A 11 -19.86 9.52 -4.38
N PHE A 12 -18.59 9.66 -4.78
CA PHE A 12 -18.08 10.92 -5.33
C PHE A 12 -18.80 11.32 -6.63
N ASN A 13 -19.01 10.38 -7.53
CA ASN A 13 -19.74 10.64 -8.77
C ASN A 13 -21.16 11.10 -8.46
N TYR A 14 -21.87 10.41 -7.55
CA TYR A 14 -23.21 10.82 -7.10
C TYR A 14 -23.22 12.27 -6.59
N GLY A 15 -22.24 12.65 -5.78
CA GLY A 15 -22.12 14.04 -5.29
C GLY A 15 -21.97 15.05 -6.42
N THR A 16 -21.10 14.76 -7.40
CA THR A 16 -20.91 15.62 -8.58
C THR A 16 -22.17 15.69 -9.46
N ASP A 17 -22.82 14.55 -9.72
CA ASP A 17 -23.98 14.48 -10.61
C ASP A 17 -25.22 15.17 -10.04
N HIS A 18 -25.38 15.20 -8.70
CA HIS A 18 -26.58 15.74 -8.05
C HIS A 18 -26.40 17.15 -7.48
N TYR A 19 -25.16 17.58 -7.25
CA TYR A 19 -24.87 18.85 -6.60
C TYR A 19 -23.85 19.70 -7.36
N GLY A 20 -23.30 19.21 -8.46
CA GLY A 20 -22.27 19.93 -9.23
C GLY A 20 -22.73 21.28 -9.77
N ASP A 21 -24.00 21.41 -10.12
CA ASP A 21 -24.64 22.65 -10.56
C ASP A 21 -24.71 23.76 -9.47
N LYS A 22 -24.54 23.36 -8.19
CA LYS A 22 -24.49 24.25 -7.03
C LYS A 22 -23.08 24.71 -6.68
N LEU A 23 -22.08 24.16 -7.36
CA LEU A 23 -20.65 24.48 -7.16
C LEU A 23 -20.17 25.43 -8.26
N PRO A 24 -19.12 26.19 -8.01
CA PRO A 24 -18.40 26.88 -9.09
C PRO A 24 -17.94 25.88 -10.16
N PRO A 25 -17.76 26.33 -11.43
CA PRO A 25 -17.18 25.47 -12.45
C PRO A 25 -15.86 24.83 -12.01
N ILE A 26 -15.74 23.53 -12.11
CA ILE A 26 -14.57 22.76 -11.70
C ILE A 26 -13.93 22.15 -12.94
N VAL A 27 -12.66 22.47 -13.19
CA VAL A 27 -11.85 21.82 -14.20
C VAL A 27 -10.88 20.89 -13.49
N TYR A 28 -10.95 19.61 -13.82
CA TYR A 28 -10.02 18.58 -13.31
C TYR A 28 -8.78 18.56 -14.19
N ILE A 29 -7.61 18.62 -13.57
CA ILE A 29 -6.34 18.35 -14.22
C ILE A 29 -5.72 17.14 -13.52
N GLN A 30 -5.61 16.03 -14.22
CA GLN A 30 -5.10 14.79 -13.68
C GLN A 30 -3.83 14.36 -14.41
N THR A 31 -2.80 13.99 -13.65
CA THR A 31 -1.54 13.49 -14.17
C THR A 31 -1.38 12.02 -13.83
N VAL A 32 -0.84 11.25 -14.76
CA VAL A 32 -0.39 9.88 -14.52
C VAL A 32 1.13 9.88 -14.57
N VAL A 33 1.73 9.50 -13.44
CA VAL A 33 3.18 9.35 -13.30
C VAL A 33 3.51 7.87 -13.29
N GLY A 34 4.58 7.48 -13.93
CA GLY A 34 5.07 6.11 -13.96
C GLY A 34 6.59 6.06 -14.00
N ARG A 35 7.16 4.88 -13.80
CA ARG A 35 8.60 4.65 -13.86
C ARG A 35 9.15 4.84 -15.28
N THR A 36 10.41 5.23 -15.34
CA THR A 36 11.24 5.25 -16.56
C THR A 36 12.21 4.06 -16.53
N ASP A 37 12.78 3.70 -17.69
CA ASP A 37 13.68 2.55 -17.82
C ASP A 37 14.98 2.71 -17.02
N ASP A 38 15.36 3.94 -16.70
CA ASP A 38 16.52 4.29 -15.88
C ASP A 38 16.21 4.33 -14.36
N GLY A 39 14.98 3.91 -13.97
CA GLY A 39 14.53 3.86 -12.56
C GLY A 39 13.98 5.19 -12.02
N GLY A 40 13.98 6.25 -12.84
CA GLY A 40 13.35 7.53 -12.49
C GLY A 40 11.83 7.52 -12.63
N THR A 41 11.22 8.69 -12.56
CA THR A 41 9.79 8.90 -12.78
C THR A 41 9.54 9.94 -13.86
N ALA A 42 8.48 9.74 -14.65
CA ALA A 42 8.03 10.69 -15.66
C ALA A 42 6.51 10.78 -15.70
N VAL A 43 6.00 11.94 -16.11
CA VAL A 43 4.59 12.11 -16.45
C VAL A 43 4.30 11.32 -17.73
N LYS A 44 3.43 10.32 -17.63
CA LYS A 44 3.02 9.45 -18.75
C LYS A 44 1.74 9.96 -19.44
N GLY A 45 0.98 10.82 -18.79
CA GLY A 45 -0.20 11.46 -19.34
C GLY A 45 -0.73 12.60 -18.50
N ILE A 46 -1.40 13.55 -19.17
CA ILE A 46 -2.12 14.66 -18.56
C ILE A 46 -3.52 14.67 -19.19
N PHE A 47 -4.53 14.74 -18.33
CA PHE A 47 -5.94 14.77 -18.72
C PHE A 47 -6.59 16.00 -18.09
N ALA A 48 -7.33 16.79 -18.87
CA ALA A 48 -8.00 17.98 -18.39
C ALA A 48 -9.45 18.04 -18.92
N GLY A 49 -10.38 18.44 -18.08
CA GLY A 49 -11.81 18.57 -18.42
C GLY A 49 -12.70 18.64 -17.19
N GLU A 50 -14.00 18.66 -17.40
CA GLU A 50 -15.03 18.86 -16.35
C GLU A 50 -15.76 17.58 -15.98
N GLY A 51 -15.70 16.54 -16.81
CA GLY A 51 -16.49 15.32 -16.66
C GLY A 51 -15.78 14.16 -15.99
N HIS A 52 -16.54 13.07 -15.76
CA HIS A 52 -16.02 11.81 -15.22
C HIS A 52 -15.08 11.09 -16.19
N ASP A 53 -15.18 11.38 -17.48
CA ASP A 53 -14.33 10.86 -18.55
C ASP A 53 -12.84 11.21 -18.34
N VAL A 54 -12.55 12.38 -17.77
CA VAL A 54 -11.20 12.79 -17.38
C VAL A 54 -10.59 11.83 -16.36
N PHE A 55 -11.38 11.48 -15.33
CA PHE A 55 -10.95 10.51 -14.34
C PHE A 55 -10.78 9.12 -14.94
N GLN A 56 -11.74 8.67 -15.78
CA GLN A 56 -11.68 7.35 -16.39
C GLN A 56 -10.45 7.22 -17.29
N ALA A 57 -10.19 8.20 -18.14
CA ALA A 57 -9.02 8.21 -19.02
C ALA A 57 -7.68 8.17 -18.25
N ALA A 58 -7.59 8.95 -17.16
CA ALA A 58 -6.43 8.91 -16.28
C ALA A 58 -6.29 7.57 -15.55
N ALA A 59 -7.39 7.00 -15.06
CA ALA A 59 -7.41 5.71 -14.38
C ALA A 59 -6.99 4.57 -15.31
N ASP A 60 -7.47 4.57 -16.56
CA ASP A 60 -7.13 3.56 -17.57
C ASP A 60 -5.64 3.62 -17.94
N LEU A 61 -5.07 4.83 -18.04
CA LEU A 61 -3.64 4.97 -18.26
C LEU A 61 -2.84 4.54 -17.03
N ALA A 62 -3.27 4.96 -15.82
CA ALA A 62 -2.60 4.58 -14.57
C ALA A 62 -2.60 3.05 -14.37
N TYR A 63 -3.68 2.38 -14.74
CA TYR A 63 -3.75 0.92 -14.73
C TYR A 63 -2.70 0.30 -15.64
N ARG A 64 -2.55 0.77 -16.88
CA ARG A 64 -1.56 0.25 -17.83
C ARG A 64 -0.11 0.54 -17.43
N VAL A 65 0.13 1.65 -16.75
CA VAL A 65 1.49 2.14 -16.44
C VAL A 65 1.99 1.62 -15.08
N ASN A 66 1.10 1.53 -14.08
CA ASN A 66 1.50 1.31 -12.68
C ASN A 66 0.98 -0.01 -12.10
N PHE A 67 0.19 -0.77 -12.84
CA PHE A 67 -0.31 -2.05 -12.38
C PHE A 67 0.51 -3.19 -12.99
N GLU A 68 1.09 -4.02 -12.12
CA GLU A 68 1.91 -5.14 -12.52
C GLU A 68 1.21 -6.45 -12.20
N MET A 69 0.76 -7.13 -13.27
CA MET A 69 0.23 -8.50 -13.19
C MET A 69 1.40 -9.46 -13.15
N VAL A 70 1.64 -10.06 -12.00
CA VAL A 70 2.74 -11.01 -11.83
C VAL A 70 2.29 -12.43 -12.18
N PRO A 71 3.18 -13.27 -12.76
CA PRO A 71 2.82 -14.58 -13.27
C PRO A 71 2.51 -15.60 -12.18
N ARG A 72 2.91 -15.35 -10.94
CA ARG A 72 2.72 -16.24 -9.79
C ARG A 72 2.75 -15.48 -8.47
N PRO A 73 2.09 -16.01 -7.42
CA PRO A 73 2.09 -15.36 -6.10
C PRO A 73 3.50 -15.32 -5.48
N PHE A 74 3.73 -14.28 -4.68
CA PHE A 74 4.95 -14.13 -3.89
C PHE A 74 4.89 -15.03 -2.66
N GLN A 75 5.76 -16.06 -2.60
CA GLN A 75 5.99 -16.80 -1.37
C GLN A 75 6.75 -15.97 -0.35
N LYS A 76 7.72 -15.19 -0.83
CA LYS A 76 8.41 -14.16 -0.06
C LYS A 76 8.54 -12.88 -0.89
N CYS A 77 8.12 -11.77 -0.30
CA CYS A 77 8.32 -10.43 -0.86
C CYS A 77 9.16 -9.61 0.10
N VAL A 78 10.18 -8.94 -0.42
CA VAL A 78 11.03 -8.02 0.34
C VAL A 78 10.83 -6.61 -0.22
N VAL A 79 10.41 -5.69 0.63
CA VAL A 79 10.15 -4.29 0.25
C VAL A 79 11.10 -3.39 1.02
N TYR A 80 11.78 -2.51 0.32
CA TYR A 80 12.58 -1.45 0.92
C TYR A 80 11.80 -0.13 0.95
N LEU A 81 11.82 0.51 2.10
CA LEU A 81 11.23 1.83 2.33
C LEU A 81 12.37 2.86 2.46
N ASP A 82 12.49 3.74 1.48
CA ASP A 82 13.47 4.83 1.52
C ASP A 82 13.26 5.69 2.76
N PRO A 83 14.28 5.90 3.61
CA PRO A 83 14.13 6.66 4.85
C PRO A 83 13.76 8.12 4.67
N ASP A 84 14.06 8.72 3.53
CA ASP A 84 13.69 10.11 3.23
C ASP A 84 12.20 10.22 2.84
N GLU A 85 11.60 9.14 2.33
CA GLU A 85 10.18 9.11 1.91
C GLU A 85 9.26 8.51 2.99
N PHE A 86 9.71 7.48 3.73
CA PHE A 86 8.86 6.69 4.62
C PHE A 86 9.31 6.80 6.07
N GLN A 87 8.69 7.69 6.84
CA GLN A 87 9.01 7.91 8.25
C GLN A 87 7.95 7.36 9.22
N SER A 88 6.81 6.92 8.71
CA SER A 88 5.70 6.33 9.48
C SER A 88 5.20 5.03 8.85
N THR A 89 4.53 4.18 9.64
CA THR A 89 3.79 3.04 9.06
C THR A 89 2.60 3.53 8.23
N TRP A 90 2.07 4.72 8.50
CA TRP A 90 1.00 5.32 7.71
C TRP A 90 1.35 5.39 6.23
N LEU A 91 2.54 5.83 5.88
CA LEU A 91 3.05 5.82 4.52
C LEU A 91 3.64 4.46 4.14
N GLY A 92 4.44 3.86 5.04
CA GLY A 92 5.18 2.62 4.81
C GLY A 92 4.28 1.41 4.53
N ASN A 93 3.06 1.39 5.03
CA ASN A 93 2.10 0.31 4.75
C ASN A 93 1.64 0.26 3.27
N LYS A 94 2.10 1.20 2.42
CA LYS A 94 2.07 0.99 0.97
C LYS A 94 2.71 -0.35 0.59
N ALA A 95 3.73 -0.79 1.28
CA ALA A 95 4.32 -2.11 1.13
C ALA A 95 3.28 -3.24 1.29
N ILE A 96 2.31 -3.10 2.19
CA ILE A 96 1.32 -4.12 2.50
C ILE A 96 0.16 -4.07 1.49
N TYR A 97 -0.53 -2.93 1.41
CA TYR A 97 -1.76 -2.89 0.64
C TYR A 97 -1.55 -2.88 -0.89
N ARG A 98 -0.35 -2.59 -1.36
CA ARG A 98 -0.02 -2.65 -2.79
C ARG A 98 0.50 -4.00 -3.25
N THR A 99 0.99 -4.84 -2.34
CA THR A 99 1.48 -6.20 -2.64
C THR A 99 0.47 -7.30 -2.28
N ARG A 100 -0.49 -7.01 -1.39
CA ARG A 100 -1.38 -8.03 -0.80
C ARG A 100 -2.14 -8.91 -1.80
N MET A 101 -2.42 -8.39 -3.01
CA MET A 101 -3.09 -9.14 -4.08
C MET A 101 -2.12 -10.07 -4.84
N ALA A 102 -0.82 -9.89 -4.66
CA ALA A 102 0.22 -10.76 -5.20
C ALA A 102 0.82 -11.72 -4.15
N MET A 103 0.62 -11.47 -2.86
CA MET A 103 1.13 -12.36 -1.80
C MET A 103 0.46 -13.73 -1.82
N ALA A 104 1.23 -14.79 -1.71
CA ALA A 104 0.72 -16.14 -1.48
C ALA A 104 0.07 -16.25 -0.08
N ASP A 105 -0.92 -17.16 0.06
CA ASP A 105 -1.40 -17.55 1.37
C ASP A 105 -0.30 -18.37 2.08
N GLY A 106 -0.05 -18.03 3.35
CA GLY A 106 1.08 -18.58 4.10
C GLY A 106 2.45 -18.00 3.75
N GLY A 107 2.51 -17.06 2.80
CA GLY A 107 3.76 -16.36 2.43
C GLY A 107 4.26 -15.36 3.48
N GLU A 108 5.36 -14.70 3.17
CA GLU A 108 5.99 -13.70 4.04
C GLU A 108 6.29 -12.40 3.29
N LEU A 109 5.85 -11.28 3.86
CA LEU A 109 6.24 -9.93 3.45
C LEU A 109 7.26 -9.39 4.46
N VAL A 110 8.48 -9.13 4.01
CA VAL A 110 9.55 -8.50 4.78
C VAL A 110 9.62 -7.02 4.39
N ILE A 111 9.54 -6.12 5.36
CA ILE A 111 9.58 -4.68 5.14
C ILE A 111 10.82 -4.11 5.82
N LEU A 112 11.80 -3.68 5.03
CA LEU A 112 12.99 -2.98 5.49
C LEU A 112 12.65 -1.49 5.58
N ALA A 113 12.55 -0.95 6.80
CA ALA A 113 11.98 0.38 7.07
C ALA A 113 12.92 1.26 7.92
N PRO A 114 14.12 1.62 7.42
CA PRO A 114 15.13 2.31 8.23
C PRO A 114 14.68 3.68 8.76
N GLY A 115 13.80 4.40 8.04
CA GLY A 115 13.32 5.72 8.44
C GLY A 115 12.09 5.70 9.36
N VAL A 116 11.42 4.55 9.54
CA VAL A 116 10.16 4.49 10.27
C VAL A 116 10.37 4.64 11.77
N LYS A 117 9.77 5.70 12.34
CA LYS A 117 9.90 6.12 13.74
C LYS A 117 8.56 6.24 14.48
N GLU A 118 7.44 6.24 13.76
CA GLU A 118 6.08 6.42 14.28
C GLU A 118 5.08 5.62 13.44
N PHE A 119 3.86 5.45 13.95
CA PHE A 119 2.81 4.74 13.23
C PHE A 119 1.95 5.69 12.39
N GLY A 120 1.52 6.82 12.94
CA GLY A 120 0.67 7.83 12.28
C GLY A 120 1.45 9.08 11.88
N GLU A 121 0.92 9.85 10.95
CA GLU A 121 1.48 11.15 10.54
C GLU A 121 1.18 12.28 11.52
N ASP A 122 0.25 12.07 12.43
CA ASP A 122 -0.10 12.97 13.52
C ASP A 122 -0.32 12.18 14.82
N ALA A 123 -0.29 12.88 15.95
CA ALA A 123 -0.39 12.27 17.28
C ALA A 123 -1.71 11.50 17.50
N GLY A 124 -2.81 11.94 16.87
CA GLY A 124 -4.11 11.29 16.99
C GLY A 124 -4.14 9.95 16.27
N ASN A 125 -3.72 9.92 15.01
CA ASN A 125 -3.60 8.70 14.23
C ASN A 125 -2.56 7.74 14.82
N ASP A 126 -1.41 8.25 15.29
CA ASP A 126 -0.39 7.44 15.95
C ASP A 126 -0.95 6.73 17.20
N ALA A 127 -1.66 7.48 18.07
CA ALA A 127 -2.25 6.92 19.28
C ALA A 127 -3.32 5.84 18.97
N VAL A 128 -4.15 6.07 17.97
CA VAL A 128 -5.18 5.11 17.53
C VAL A 128 -4.53 3.83 16.99
N ILE A 129 -3.50 3.95 16.13
CA ILE A 129 -2.82 2.78 15.57
C ILE A 129 -2.12 1.98 16.68
N ARG A 130 -1.43 2.66 17.61
CA ARG A 130 -0.80 2.01 18.77
C ARG A 130 -1.79 1.27 19.66
N LYS A 131 -3.02 1.78 19.80
CA LYS A 131 -4.07 1.19 20.63
C LYS A 131 -4.69 -0.04 19.98
N TYR A 132 -5.00 0.02 18.70
CA TYR A 132 -5.82 -1.00 18.03
C TYR A 132 -5.01 -1.98 17.18
N GLY A 133 -3.89 -1.60 16.61
CA GLY A 133 -3.05 -2.45 15.78
C GLY A 133 -3.68 -2.91 14.47
N TYR A 134 -2.92 -3.67 13.69
CA TYR A 134 -3.28 -4.13 12.34
C TYR A 134 -3.81 -5.57 12.37
N HIS A 135 -4.97 -5.77 12.99
CA HIS A 135 -5.55 -7.11 13.26
C HIS A 135 -6.61 -7.54 12.24
N GLY A 136 -6.74 -6.83 11.13
CA GLY A 136 -7.64 -7.17 10.03
C GLY A 136 -9.01 -6.49 10.09
N THR A 137 -9.80 -6.75 9.06
CA THR A 137 -11.09 -6.08 8.85
C THR A 137 -12.08 -6.38 9.97
N GLU A 138 -12.24 -7.64 10.36
CA GLU A 138 -13.24 -8.05 11.35
C GLU A 138 -12.97 -7.41 12.72
N ALA A 139 -11.73 -7.50 13.20
CA ALA A 139 -11.31 -6.90 14.47
C ALA A 139 -11.47 -5.37 14.47
N THR A 140 -11.06 -4.72 13.37
CA THR A 140 -11.19 -3.27 13.23
C THR A 140 -12.65 -2.82 13.22
N LEU A 141 -13.53 -3.50 12.48
CA LEU A 141 -14.95 -3.17 12.44
C LEU A 141 -15.65 -3.43 13.79
N ALA A 142 -15.25 -4.46 14.53
CA ALA A 142 -15.72 -4.67 15.89
C ALA A 142 -15.30 -3.52 16.81
N ALA A 143 -14.03 -3.12 16.77
CA ALA A 143 -13.50 -2.00 17.53
C ALA A 143 -14.21 -0.67 17.20
N VAL A 144 -14.51 -0.41 15.93
CA VAL A 144 -15.28 0.79 15.51
C VAL A 144 -16.68 0.81 16.14
N ARG A 145 -17.36 -0.34 16.26
CA ARG A 145 -18.69 -0.40 16.86
C ARG A 145 -18.70 -0.10 18.36
N GLU A 146 -17.60 -0.41 19.05
CA GLU A 146 -17.52 -0.39 20.50
C GLU A 146 -16.79 0.84 21.07
N ASN A 147 -16.04 1.57 20.24
CA ASN A 147 -15.15 2.64 20.72
C ASN A 147 -15.36 3.96 19.98
N ALA A 148 -15.74 4.99 20.72
CA ALA A 148 -16.05 6.31 20.18
C ALA A 148 -14.82 6.97 19.49
N ASP A 149 -13.62 6.82 20.05
CA ASP A 149 -12.39 7.38 19.47
C ASP A 149 -12.09 6.83 18.06
N LEU A 150 -12.39 5.55 17.82
CA LEU A 150 -12.23 4.96 16.50
C LEU A 150 -13.40 5.29 15.56
N GLN A 151 -14.61 5.51 16.10
CA GLN A 151 -15.74 6.03 15.30
C GLN A 151 -15.47 7.44 14.78
N GLU A 152 -14.81 8.27 15.57
CA GLU A 152 -14.42 9.63 15.19
C GLU A 152 -13.19 9.64 14.24
N SER A 153 -12.42 8.54 14.17
CA SER A 153 -11.22 8.39 13.36
C SER A 153 -11.35 7.30 12.28
N LEU A 154 -12.37 7.40 11.43
CA LEU A 154 -12.62 6.41 10.37
C LEU A 154 -11.47 6.31 9.36
N GLY A 155 -10.67 7.36 9.18
CA GLY A 155 -9.45 7.33 8.38
C GLY A 155 -8.43 6.36 8.96
N ALA A 156 -8.20 6.41 10.28
CA ALA A 156 -7.33 5.45 10.97
C ALA A 156 -7.91 4.03 10.92
N ALA A 157 -9.22 3.86 11.11
CA ALA A 157 -9.87 2.55 10.98
C ALA A 157 -9.66 1.93 9.58
N ALA A 158 -9.84 2.72 8.53
CA ALA A 158 -9.54 2.27 7.17
C ALA A 158 -8.06 1.90 6.99
N HIS A 159 -7.16 2.67 7.59
CA HIS A 159 -5.73 2.39 7.55
C HIS A 159 -5.37 1.08 8.27
N LEU A 160 -5.96 0.79 9.43
CA LEU A 160 -5.78 -0.48 10.15
C LEU A 160 -6.19 -1.68 9.29
N ILE A 161 -7.29 -1.56 8.55
CA ILE A 161 -7.73 -2.61 7.61
C ILE A 161 -6.73 -2.76 6.45
N HIS A 162 -6.35 -1.64 5.82
CA HIS A 162 -5.44 -1.66 4.68
C HIS A 162 -4.04 -2.14 5.03
N GLY A 163 -3.55 -1.83 6.22
CA GLY A 163 -2.24 -2.23 6.72
C GLY A 163 -2.17 -3.66 7.27
N SER A 164 -3.25 -4.45 7.17
CA SER A 164 -3.26 -5.84 7.64
C SER A 164 -3.03 -6.85 6.51
N SER A 165 -2.58 -8.05 6.89
CA SER A 165 -2.50 -9.21 5.99
C SER A 165 -3.81 -9.98 5.85
N GLU A 166 -4.86 -9.63 6.62
CA GLU A 166 -6.10 -10.41 6.77
C GLU A 166 -5.84 -11.88 7.19
N GLY A 167 -4.77 -12.11 7.95
CA GLY A 167 -4.37 -13.45 8.38
C GLY A 167 -3.83 -14.36 7.26
N ARG A 168 -3.66 -13.84 6.04
CA ARG A 168 -3.27 -14.65 4.88
C ARG A 168 -1.78 -14.90 4.78
N PHE A 169 -0.95 -13.95 5.20
CA PHE A 169 0.51 -14.02 5.15
C PHE A 169 1.11 -13.31 6.35
N THR A 170 2.36 -13.64 6.65
CA THR A 170 3.11 -13.01 7.74
C THR A 170 3.71 -11.68 7.26
N ILE A 171 3.64 -10.64 8.09
CA ILE A 171 4.34 -9.38 7.86
C ILE A 171 5.47 -9.29 8.88
N THR A 172 6.71 -9.31 8.39
CA THR A 172 7.92 -9.05 9.18
C THR A 172 8.33 -7.60 8.95
N TYR A 173 8.21 -6.77 9.98
CA TYR A 173 8.54 -5.36 9.92
C TYR A 173 9.88 -5.10 10.61
N ALA A 174 10.84 -4.51 9.88
CA ALA A 174 12.17 -4.19 10.36
C ALA A 174 12.34 -2.66 10.40
N PRO A 175 11.93 -2.00 11.50
CA PRO A 175 11.98 -0.55 11.62
C PRO A 175 13.37 -0.05 12.07
N GLY A 176 13.70 1.21 11.71
CA GLY A 176 14.92 1.84 12.21
C GLY A 176 14.79 2.40 13.63
N HIS A 177 13.58 2.77 14.06
CA HIS A 177 13.40 3.54 15.29
C HIS A 177 12.28 3.06 16.23
N LEU A 178 11.41 2.13 15.76
CA LEU A 178 10.40 1.52 16.64
C LEU A 178 10.98 0.28 17.34
N THR A 179 10.54 0.05 18.57
CA THR A 179 10.99 -1.11 19.36
C THR A 179 10.28 -2.39 18.92
N LYS A 180 10.85 -3.52 19.32
CA LYS A 180 10.24 -4.84 19.11
C LYS A 180 8.82 -4.92 19.69
N GLU A 181 8.67 -4.43 20.92
CA GLU A 181 7.41 -4.46 21.65
C GLU A 181 6.32 -3.61 20.94
N GLU A 182 6.70 -2.48 20.35
CA GLU A 182 5.78 -1.63 19.59
C GLU A 182 5.30 -2.34 18.32
N ILE A 183 6.22 -2.95 17.58
CA ILE A 183 5.91 -3.67 16.33
C ILE A 183 5.02 -4.90 16.60
N GLU A 184 5.36 -5.69 17.63
CA GLU A 184 4.60 -6.89 17.98
C GLU A 184 3.20 -6.54 18.51
N ARG A 185 3.07 -5.46 19.29
CA ARG A 185 1.77 -4.94 19.74
C ARG A 185 0.91 -4.45 18.60
N ALA A 186 1.53 -3.86 17.56
CA ALA A 186 0.82 -3.44 16.37
C ALA A 186 0.36 -4.61 15.47
N GLY A 187 0.71 -5.86 15.79
CA GLY A 187 0.28 -7.06 15.06
C GLY A 187 1.25 -7.53 13.98
N PHE A 188 2.47 -7.00 13.93
CA PHE A 188 3.52 -7.44 13.02
C PHE A 188 4.55 -8.31 13.74
N ARG A 189 5.27 -9.14 12.98
CA ARG A 189 6.47 -9.79 13.48
C ARG A 189 7.65 -8.80 13.42
N TYR A 190 8.38 -8.66 14.50
CA TYR A 190 9.59 -7.85 14.52
C TYR A 190 10.70 -8.54 13.72
N GLY A 191 11.40 -7.78 12.89
CA GLY A 191 12.65 -8.15 12.23
C GLY A 191 13.78 -7.21 12.65
N ASP A 192 14.96 -7.77 12.88
CA ASP A 192 16.14 -6.94 13.08
C ASP A 192 16.58 -6.29 11.77
N LEU A 193 16.60 -4.96 11.74
CA LEU A 193 16.87 -4.20 10.52
C LEU A 193 18.29 -4.47 10.00
N GLN A 194 19.29 -4.56 10.90
CA GLN A 194 20.67 -4.74 10.50
C GLN A 194 20.88 -6.13 9.88
N GLU A 195 20.35 -7.17 10.52
CA GLU A 195 20.42 -8.55 10.01
C GLU A 195 19.71 -8.69 8.67
N LEU A 196 18.47 -8.16 8.58
CA LEU A 196 17.67 -8.28 7.36
C LEU A 196 18.21 -7.43 6.22
N THR A 197 18.77 -6.25 6.48
CA THR A 197 19.42 -5.42 5.44
C THR A 197 20.74 -6.04 4.97
N ALA A 198 21.49 -6.70 5.87
CA ALA A 198 22.67 -7.45 5.46
C ALA A 198 22.33 -8.64 4.55
N ARG A 199 21.20 -9.33 4.82
CA ARG A 199 20.71 -10.43 3.97
C ARG A 199 20.10 -9.92 2.66
N TYR A 200 19.21 -8.94 2.73
CA TYR A 200 18.48 -8.37 1.59
C TYR A 200 18.99 -6.96 1.29
N ASN A 201 20.23 -6.87 0.83
CA ASN A 201 20.91 -5.59 0.63
C ASN A 201 20.28 -4.77 -0.51
N PRO A 202 19.63 -3.62 -0.21
CA PRO A 202 18.96 -2.81 -1.22
C PRO A 202 19.88 -2.24 -2.30
N ALA A 203 21.19 -2.15 -2.01
CA ALA A 203 22.15 -1.62 -2.98
C ALA A 203 22.52 -2.61 -4.10
N VAL A 204 22.17 -3.89 -3.94
CA VAL A 204 22.51 -4.94 -4.94
C VAL A 204 21.29 -5.68 -5.48
N LEU A 205 20.14 -5.60 -4.80
CA LEU A 205 18.91 -6.22 -5.25
C LEU A 205 18.24 -5.36 -6.35
N HIS A 206 17.57 -6.03 -7.26
CA HIS A 206 16.80 -5.41 -8.35
C HIS A 206 15.32 -5.76 -8.22
N ASP A 207 14.43 -4.90 -8.67
CA ASP A 207 12.98 -5.17 -8.67
C ASP A 207 12.65 -6.46 -9.43
N GLY A 208 11.72 -7.24 -8.89
CA GLY A 208 11.25 -8.49 -9.48
C GLY A 208 11.69 -9.76 -8.77
N PHE A 209 11.45 -10.90 -9.42
CA PHE A 209 11.86 -12.20 -8.88
C PHE A 209 13.37 -12.38 -8.94
N GLN A 210 13.94 -12.83 -7.82
CA GLN A 210 15.37 -13.10 -7.68
C GLN A 210 15.59 -14.35 -6.82
N THR A 211 16.71 -15.04 -7.07
CA THR A 211 17.19 -16.14 -6.24
C THR A 211 18.38 -15.69 -5.43
N MET A 212 18.29 -15.80 -4.12
CA MET A 212 19.37 -15.48 -3.19
C MET A 212 20.47 -16.54 -3.26
N PRO A 213 21.70 -16.25 -2.78
CA PRO A 213 22.83 -17.20 -2.85
C PRO A 213 22.58 -18.55 -2.18
N ASP A 214 21.69 -18.62 -1.20
CA ASP A 214 21.29 -19.84 -0.49
C ASP A 214 20.14 -20.60 -1.18
N GLY A 215 19.67 -20.12 -2.32
CA GLY A 215 18.58 -20.72 -3.09
C GLY A 215 17.18 -20.22 -2.72
N GLU A 216 17.05 -19.30 -1.73
CA GLU A 216 15.77 -18.67 -1.42
C GLU A 216 15.29 -17.82 -2.61
N GLU A 217 14.04 -18.00 -3.01
CA GLU A 217 13.43 -17.14 -4.01
C GLU A 217 12.64 -16.01 -3.33
N ILE A 218 12.88 -14.78 -3.78
CA ILE A 218 12.19 -13.59 -3.31
C ILE A 218 11.64 -12.79 -4.48
N PHE A 219 10.61 -11.97 -4.21
CA PHE A 219 10.26 -10.83 -5.06
C PHE A 219 10.68 -9.54 -4.35
N TYR A 220 11.55 -8.76 -4.98
CA TYR A 220 12.05 -7.52 -4.40
C TYR A 220 11.35 -6.30 -4.97
N ILE A 221 11.07 -5.31 -4.11
CA ILE A 221 10.48 -4.01 -4.47
C ILE A 221 11.31 -2.91 -3.82
N SER A 222 11.98 -2.12 -4.64
CA SER A 222 12.84 -1.02 -4.19
C SER A 222 12.05 0.19 -3.67
N ASN A 223 10.83 0.43 -4.19
CA ASN A 223 9.93 1.50 -3.75
C ASN A 223 8.47 1.11 -3.98
N PRO A 224 7.65 0.90 -2.94
CA PRO A 224 6.26 0.53 -3.08
C PRO A 224 5.33 1.71 -3.41
N ALA A 225 5.82 2.96 -3.40
CA ALA A 225 5.00 4.12 -3.76
C ALA A 225 4.57 4.11 -5.22
N ILE A 226 5.38 3.47 -6.07
CA ILE A 226 5.16 3.41 -7.52
C ILE A 226 4.95 1.95 -7.93
N GLY A 227 3.71 1.53 -8.02
CA GLY A 227 3.35 0.18 -8.42
C GLY A 227 2.15 -0.36 -7.64
N LEU A 228 1.54 -1.38 -8.20
CA LEU A 228 0.48 -2.18 -7.59
C LEU A 228 0.58 -3.58 -8.18
N TRP A 229 0.80 -4.58 -7.34
CA TRP A 229 1.07 -5.95 -7.76
C TRP A 229 -0.11 -6.87 -7.47
N ALA A 230 -0.48 -7.69 -8.45
CA ALA A 230 -1.51 -8.71 -8.25
C ALA A 230 -1.24 -9.95 -9.11
N VAL A 231 -1.84 -11.06 -8.71
CA VAL A 231 -2.02 -12.23 -9.57
C VAL A 231 -3.41 -12.19 -10.20
N PRO A 232 -3.58 -12.73 -11.43
CA PRO A 232 -4.85 -12.70 -12.16
C PRO A 232 -6.02 -13.26 -11.34
N GLU A 233 -5.81 -14.38 -10.67
CA GLU A 233 -6.83 -15.10 -9.90
C GLU A 233 -7.43 -14.26 -8.76
N ARG A 234 -6.65 -13.35 -8.18
CA ARG A 234 -7.10 -12.50 -7.06
C ARG A 234 -7.66 -11.18 -7.50
N PHE A 235 -7.30 -10.72 -8.68
CA PHE A 235 -7.78 -9.45 -9.19
C PHE A 235 -9.12 -9.57 -9.92
N GLY A 236 -9.55 -10.80 -10.25
CA GLY A 236 -10.78 -11.07 -10.98
C GLY A 236 -10.70 -10.59 -12.43
N CYS A 237 -9.52 -10.68 -13.01
CA CYS A 237 -9.29 -10.39 -14.42
C CYS A 237 -9.57 -11.63 -15.26
N ASP A 238 -10.84 -11.93 -15.50
CA ASP A 238 -11.24 -12.81 -16.61
C ASP A 238 -11.25 -12.07 -17.96
N LYS A 239 -10.80 -10.81 -17.99
CA LYS A 239 -10.78 -10.00 -19.22
C LYS A 239 -9.61 -9.02 -19.20
N VAL A 240 -8.51 -9.40 -19.77
CA VAL A 240 -7.62 -8.53 -20.52
C VAL A 240 -7.61 -8.97 -21.96
#